data_cf777092d9113502a1c5eada24e83df8
#
_entry.id   cf777092d9113502a1c5eada24e83df8
#
_cell.length_a   1.000
_cell.length_b   1.000
_cell.length_c   1.000
_cell.angle_alpha   90.00
_cell.angle_beta   90.00
_cell.angle_gamma   90.00
#
_symmetry.space_group_name_H-M   'P 1'
#
loop_
_entity.id
_entity.type
_entity.pdbx_description
1 polymer ?
#
loop_
_entity_poly.entity_id
_entity_poly.type
_entity_poly.pdbx_seq_one_letter_code
_entity_poly.pdbx_strand_id
1 'polypeptide(L)'
;MHKKEILEIRKQFTPANCAITRICGCYVNHEKEKICQSKQAFLSMPEEEAFKYFDIFKHTLSGTVGKNMINMEFTLDSEMPGGAQEFLMKLRESELKDDMLVEEFYDKIIEHYRYGENYYIVLIYAAYDVPGKSTDGLEMDDASDTVFKHILCSICPVNLTKGALSYNPDTNLMEDRVRDWVVEMPMNGFLFPAFNDRATDVHNMLYYSKNPEEIQPELIDQVFGAGIPVTAKSQKQIFDAVVAETLGEDCAYEVVRNLHDNLYEMMEEHKENPEPLELSKMDVKKLLEKSGASEE
;
A
#
# COMPACT_ATOMS: atom_id res chain seq x y z
N MET A 1 -6.91 -1.97 -8.03
CA MET A 1 -5.65 -2.27 -8.79
C MET A 1 -5.35 -3.75 -8.74
N HIS A 2 -4.97 -4.33 -9.88
CA HIS A 2 -4.55 -5.72 -9.99
C HIS A 2 -3.03 -5.85 -9.95
N LYS A 3 -2.55 -7.06 -9.73
CA LYS A 3 -1.11 -7.35 -9.67
C LYS A 3 -0.32 -6.84 -10.88
N LYS A 4 -0.90 -6.93 -12.10
CA LYS A 4 -0.23 -6.46 -13.33
C LYS A 4 -0.05 -4.95 -13.34
N GLU A 5 -1.06 -4.19 -12.93
CA GLU A 5 -1.04 -2.72 -12.84
C GLU A 5 -0.03 -2.25 -11.78
N ILE A 6 -0.03 -2.90 -10.62
CA ILE A 6 0.94 -2.62 -9.56
C ILE A 6 2.37 -2.86 -10.05
N LEU A 7 2.60 -3.95 -10.78
CA LEU A 7 3.91 -4.26 -11.36
C LEU A 7 4.30 -3.25 -12.45
N GLU A 8 3.35 -2.71 -13.22
CA GLU A 8 3.58 -1.67 -14.21
C GLU A 8 4.06 -0.38 -13.54
N ILE A 9 3.37 0.09 -12.50
CA ILE A 9 3.82 1.26 -11.72
C ILE A 9 5.17 0.99 -11.05
N ARG A 10 5.38 -0.19 -10.48
CA ARG A 10 6.63 -0.55 -9.80
C ARG A 10 7.85 -0.56 -10.74
N LYS A 11 7.68 -0.84 -12.03
CA LYS A 11 8.75 -0.79 -13.04
C LYS A 11 9.33 0.61 -13.25
N GLN A 12 8.60 1.67 -12.86
CA GLN A 12 9.07 3.05 -12.96
C GLN A 12 10.16 3.39 -11.95
N PHE A 13 10.31 2.61 -10.86
CA PHE A 13 11.32 2.87 -9.84
C PHE A 13 12.69 2.29 -10.23
N THR A 14 13.17 2.75 -11.36
CA THR A 14 14.52 2.46 -11.89
C THR A 14 15.04 3.71 -12.59
N PRO A 15 16.35 3.91 -12.71
CA PRO A 15 16.91 5.08 -13.39
C PRO A 15 16.42 5.25 -14.83
N ALA A 16 16.25 4.14 -15.55
CA ALA A 16 15.85 4.15 -16.96
C ALA A 16 14.38 4.55 -17.18
N ASN A 17 13.50 4.29 -16.21
CA ASN A 17 12.05 4.47 -16.34
C ASN A 17 11.49 5.45 -15.31
N CYS A 18 12.33 6.26 -14.68
CA CYS A 18 11.93 7.12 -13.57
C CYS A 18 10.93 8.20 -14.00
N ALA A 19 9.70 8.09 -13.52
CA ALA A 19 8.66 9.10 -13.70
C ALA A 19 8.52 10.06 -12.49
N ILE A 20 9.37 9.90 -11.46
CA ILE A 20 9.32 10.73 -10.26
C ILE A 20 9.93 12.10 -10.57
N THR A 21 9.15 13.15 -10.34
CA THR A 21 9.61 14.52 -10.55
C THR A 21 10.01 15.19 -9.24
N ARG A 22 9.35 14.84 -8.13
CA ARG A 22 9.57 15.47 -6.83
C ARG A 22 9.49 14.47 -5.68
N ILE A 23 10.35 14.71 -4.69
CA ILE A 23 10.34 13.99 -3.41
C ILE A 23 10.33 14.97 -2.26
N CYS A 24 9.54 14.64 -1.25
CA CYS A 24 9.48 15.33 0.04
C CYS A 24 9.64 14.29 1.15
N GLY A 25 10.35 14.66 2.21
CA GLY A 25 10.60 13.78 3.36
C GLY A 25 10.43 14.51 4.68
N CYS A 26 9.92 13.82 5.70
CA CYS A 26 9.80 14.32 7.05
C CYS A 26 10.26 13.24 8.04
N TYR A 27 11.32 13.52 8.78
CA TYR A 27 11.75 12.66 9.88
C TYR A 27 11.07 13.08 11.19
N VAL A 28 10.38 12.14 11.81
CA VAL A 28 9.58 12.33 13.02
C VAL A 28 10.14 11.47 14.14
N ASN A 29 10.33 12.04 15.32
CA ASN A 29 10.77 11.31 16.51
C ASN A 29 9.61 10.62 17.25
N HIS A 30 9.94 9.83 18.27
CA HIS A 30 8.96 9.13 19.11
C HIS A 30 8.02 10.06 19.91
N GLU A 31 8.40 11.34 20.07
CA GLU A 31 7.58 12.38 20.71
C GLU A 31 6.65 13.08 19.72
N LYS A 32 6.60 12.58 18.47
CA LYS A 32 5.84 13.14 17.35
C LYS A 32 6.30 14.54 16.89
N GLU A 33 7.56 14.87 17.14
CA GLU A 33 8.16 16.12 16.67
C GLU A 33 8.81 15.92 15.31
N LYS A 34 8.62 16.89 14.40
CA LYS A 34 9.30 16.95 13.11
C LYS A 34 10.76 17.39 13.32
N ILE A 35 11.69 16.49 13.16
CA ILE A 35 13.12 16.74 13.40
C ILE A 35 13.78 17.39 12.19
N CYS A 36 13.51 16.87 10.98
CA CYS A 36 13.96 17.49 9.76
C CYS A 36 12.99 17.22 8.60
N GLN A 37 13.00 18.13 7.66
CA GLN A 37 12.23 18.01 6.44
C GLN A 37 13.14 18.22 5.24
N SER A 38 12.85 17.55 4.14
CA SER A 38 13.55 17.68 2.87
C SER A 38 12.56 17.81 1.73
N LYS A 39 12.94 18.58 0.69
CA LYS A 39 12.17 18.76 -0.52
C LYS A 39 13.10 19.03 -1.68
N GLN A 40 13.03 18.21 -2.71
CA GLN A 40 13.89 18.39 -3.89
C GLN A 40 13.28 17.79 -5.15
N ALA A 41 13.81 18.18 -6.30
CA ALA A 41 13.57 17.48 -7.55
C ALA A 41 14.26 16.11 -7.48
N PHE A 42 13.54 15.03 -7.77
CA PHE A 42 14.09 13.68 -7.63
C PHE A 42 15.29 13.42 -8.53
N LEU A 43 15.25 13.92 -9.77
CA LEU A 43 16.32 13.73 -10.76
C LEU A 43 17.61 14.52 -10.43
N SER A 44 17.58 15.42 -9.44
CA SER A 44 18.80 16.12 -8.98
C SER A 44 19.55 15.35 -7.88
N MET A 45 19.01 14.23 -7.44
CA MET A 45 19.58 13.40 -6.39
C MET A 45 20.76 12.56 -6.93
N PRO A 46 21.80 12.30 -6.13
CA PRO A 46 22.85 11.35 -6.49
C PRO A 46 22.26 9.95 -6.77
N GLU A 47 22.77 9.28 -7.78
CA GLU A 47 22.22 7.99 -8.24
C GLU A 47 22.19 6.94 -7.12
N GLU A 48 23.26 6.84 -6.32
CA GLU A 48 23.32 5.90 -5.19
C GLU A 48 22.26 6.16 -4.11
N GLU A 49 21.90 7.42 -3.90
CA GLU A 49 20.84 7.81 -3.00
C GLU A 49 19.48 7.48 -3.62
N ALA A 50 19.27 7.79 -4.90
CA ALA A 50 18.05 7.48 -5.62
C ALA A 50 17.71 5.97 -5.60
N PHE A 51 18.72 5.09 -5.71
CA PHE A 51 18.53 3.63 -5.61
C PHE A 51 17.90 3.21 -4.29
N LYS A 52 18.29 3.83 -3.17
CA LYS A 52 17.73 3.51 -1.85
C LYS A 52 16.27 3.91 -1.75
N TYR A 53 15.89 5.05 -2.34
CA TYR A 53 14.50 5.46 -2.44
C TYR A 53 13.70 4.54 -3.38
N PHE A 54 14.25 4.13 -4.52
CA PHE A 54 13.59 3.15 -5.39
C PHE A 54 13.27 1.85 -4.66
N ASP A 55 14.17 1.37 -3.79
CA ASP A 55 13.92 0.15 -3.01
C ASP A 55 12.79 0.35 -2.02
N ILE A 56 12.68 1.51 -1.36
CA ILE A 56 11.57 1.88 -0.49
C ILE A 56 10.25 1.85 -1.28
N PHE A 57 10.19 2.53 -2.44
CA PHE A 57 8.95 2.60 -3.23
C PHE A 57 8.54 1.25 -3.82
N LYS A 58 9.50 0.45 -4.30
CA LYS A 58 9.26 -0.92 -4.73
C LYS A 58 8.71 -1.79 -3.61
N HIS A 59 9.17 -1.55 -2.38
CA HIS A 59 8.69 -2.29 -1.22
C HIS A 59 7.27 -1.91 -0.85
N THR A 60 6.92 -0.62 -0.89
CA THR A 60 5.55 -0.13 -0.68
C THR A 60 4.56 -0.72 -1.68
N LEU A 61 5.02 -1.05 -2.89
CA LEU A 61 4.21 -1.73 -3.92
C LEU A 61 4.54 -3.23 -4.01
N SER A 62 4.73 -3.90 -2.87
CA SER A 62 5.07 -5.32 -2.82
C SER A 62 4.17 -6.09 -1.86
N GLY A 63 4.08 -7.40 -2.07
CA GLY A 63 3.25 -8.29 -1.27
C GLY A 63 2.06 -8.85 -2.06
N THR A 64 1.06 -9.34 -1.34
CA THR A 64 -0.13 -9.96 -1.92
C THR A 64 -1.28 -8.95 -1.95
N VAL A 65 -1.92 -8.80 -3.10
CA VAL A 65 -3.16 -8.00 -3.26
C VAL A 65 -4.27 -8.64 -2.42
N GLY A 66 -5.04 -7.80 -1.74
CA GLY A 66 -6.05 -8.24 -0.76
C GLY A 66 -5.46 -8.62 0.61
N LYS A 67 -4.13 -8.60 0.78
CA LYS A 67 -3.47 -8.89 2.05
C LYS A 67 -2.56 -7.74 2.49
N ASN A 68 -1.41 -7.56 1.84
CA ASN A 68 -0.49 -6.45 2.12
C ASN A 68 -0.85 -5.18 1.36
N MET A 69 -1.34 -5.34 0.13
CA MET A 69 -1.81 -4.27 -0.73
C MET A 69 -3.33 -4.35 -0.82
N ILE A 70 -4.00 -3.36 -0.28
CA ILE A 70 -5.45 -3.33 -0.09
C ILE A 70 -6.01 -2.20 -0.95
N ASN A 71 -6.89 -2.54 -1.89
CA ASN A 71 -7.66 -1.56 -2.61
C ASN A 71 -8.69 -0.94 -1.65
N MET A 72 -8.75 0.37 -1.61
CA MET A 72 -9.65 1.11 -0.73
C MET A 72 -10.43 2.12 -1.53
N GLU A 73 -11.72 2.21 -1.25
CA GLU A 73 -12.63 3.18 -1.84
C GLU A 73 -12.90 4.29 -0.82
N PHE A 74 -12.96 5.53 -1.29
CA PHE A 74 -13.33 6.66 -0.44
C PHE A 74 -14.79 6.54 0.01
N THR A 75 -15.05 6.99 1.23
CA THR A 75 -16.44 7.11 1.69
C THR A 75 -17.11 8.31 0.98
N LEU A 76 -18.44 8.29 0.87
CA LEU A 76 -19.18 9.39 0.26
C LEU A 76 -18.90 10.74 0.92
N ASP A 77 -18.73 10.75 2.25
CA ASP A 77 -18.40 11.97 3.01
C ASP A 77 -17.00 12.51 2.65
N SER A 78 -16.06 11.60 2.35
CA SER A 78 -14.69 11.96 1.95
C SER A 78 -14.61 12.55 0.55
N GLU A 79 -15.57 12.23 -0.31
CA GLU A 79 -15.69 12.77 -1.66
C GLU A 79 -16.44 14.12 -1.71
N MET A 80 -17.06 14.52 -0.60
CA MET A 80 -17.71 15.82 -0.49
C MET A 80 -16.69 16.97 -0.44
N PRO A 81 -17.07 18.21 -0.83
CA PRO A 81 -16.19 19.36 -0.73
C PRO A 81 -15.62 19.55 0.69
N GLY A 82 -14.31 19.66 0.81
CA GLY A 82 -13.56 19.71 2.08
C GLY A 82 -13.20 18.35 2.65
N GLY A 83 -13.57 17.25 2.00
CA GLY A 83 -13.24 15.89 2.44
C GLY A 83 -11.79 15.47 2.13
N ALA A 84 -11.44 14.29 2.61
CA ALA A 84 -10.06 13.77 2.51
C ALA A 84 -9.62 13.54 1.05
N GLN A 85 -10.52 13.09 0.18
CA GLN A 85 -10.23 12.91 -1.24
C GLN A 85 -9.83 14.24 -1.91
N GLU A 86 -10.60 15.31 -1.66
CA GLU A 86 -10.30 16.64 -2.22
C GLU A 86 -8.93 17.14 -1.75
N PHE A 87 -8.58 16.90 -0.48
CA PHE A 87 -7.26 17.24 0.06
C PHE A 87 -6.14 16.50 -0.67
N LEU A 88 -6.26 15.18 -0.85
CA LEU A 88 -5.28 14.37 -1.57
C LEU A 88 -5.20 14.76 -3.06
N MET A 89 -6.32 15.13 -3.67
CA MET A 89 -6.34 15.68 -5.04
C MET A 89 -5.56 16.99 -5.14
N LYS A 90 -5.79 17.95 -4.23
CA LYS A 90 -5.06 19.22 -4.17
C LYS A 90 -3.57 18.99 -3.96
N LEU A 91 -3.20 18.07 -3.06
CA LEU A 91 -1.82 17.70 -2.80
C LEU A 91 -1.13 17.14 -4.06
N ARG A 92 -1.81 16.24 -4.78
CA ARG A 92 -1.32 15.70 -6.05
C ARG A 92 -1.22 16.78 -7.14
N GLU A 93 -2.25 17.62 -7.29
CA GLU A 93 -2.29 18.68 -8.32
C GLU A 93 -1.26 19.77 -8.09
N SER A 94 -0.89 20.04 -6.83
CA SER A 94 0.21 20.92 -6.49
C SER A 94 1.58 20.40 -6.96
N GLU A 95 1.65 19.13 -7.38
CA GLU A 95 2.91 18.43 -7.71
C GLU A 95 3.90 18.49 -6.52
N LEU A 96 3.40 18.52 -5.30
CA LEU A 96 4.15 18.74 -4.05
C LEU A 96 4.96 20.06 -4.05
N LYS A 97 4.50 21.08 -4.78
CA LYS A 97 5.13 22.41 -4.83
C LYS A 97 4.58 23.34 -3.76
N ASP A 98 3.38 23.10 -3.28
CA ASP A 98 2.73 23.87 -2.21
C ASP A 98 3.20 23.35 -0.85
N ASP A 99 4.03 24.17 -0.18
CA ASP A 99 4.61 23.84 1.12
C ASP A 99 3.56 23.72 2.22
N MET A 100 2.48 24.49 2.15
CA MET A 100 1.41 24.44 3.14
C MET A 100 0.63 23.13 3.06
N LEU A 101 0.34 22.65 1.85
CA LEU A 101 -0.34 21.37 1.67
C LEU A 101 0.53 20.19 2.11
N VAL A 102 1.84 20.24 1.82
CA VAL A 102 2.79 19.20 2.25
C VAL A 102 2.93 19.19 3.77
N GLU A 103 2.99 20.36 4.40
CA GLU A 103 3.07 20.49 5.85
C GLU A 103 1.79 19.98 6.52
N GLU A 104 0.61 20.37 6.03
CA GLU A 104 -0.67 19.86 6.50
C GLU A 104 -0.78 18.33 6.36
N PHE A 105 -0.25 17.77 5.26
CA PHE A 105 -0.22 16.34 5.07
C PHE A 105 0.63 15.64 6.14
N TYR A 106 1.81 16.17 6.46
CA TYR A 106 2.63 15.61 7.53
C TYR A 106 1.93 15.69 8.89
N ASP A 107 1.31 16.82 9.20
CA ASP A 107 0.58 16.98 10.46
C ASP A 107 -0.54 15.96 10.60
N LYS A 108 -1.34 15.75 9.55
CA LYS A 108 -2.39 14.72 9.53
C LYS A 108 -1.83 13.30 9.76
N ILE A 109 -0.72 12.96 9.10
CA ILE A 109 -0.07 11.66 9.32
C ILE A 109 0.42 11.54 10.77
N ILE A 110 1.13 12.54 11.29
CA ILE A 110 1.73 12.51 12.64
C ILE A 110 0.64 12.40 13.72
N GLU A 111 -0.48 13.08 13.54
CA GLU A 111 -1.59 13.03 14.47
C GLU A 111 -2.22 11.64 14.57
N HIS A 112 -2.47 11.00 13.42
CA HIS A 112 -3.28 9.78 13.32
C HIS A 112 -2.48 8.49 13.15
N TYR A 113 -1.17 8.56 12.87
CA TYR A 113 -0.32 7.38 12.77
C TYR A 113 0.08 6.86 14.16
N ARG A 114 -0.28 5.62 14.45
CA ARG A 114 0.02 4.95 15.73
C ARG A 114 1.32 4.17 15.61
N TYR A 115 2.42 4.83 15.94
CA TYR A 115 3.76 4.24 15.98
C TYR A 115 4.56 4.90 17.12
N GLY A 116 5.14 4.09 18.00
CA GLY A 116 5.80 4.55 19.23
C GLY A 116 7.30 4.86 19.10
N GLU A 117 7.87 4.67 17.92
CA GLU A 117 9.30 4.86 17.65
C GLU A 117 9.50 5.93 16.56
N ASN A 118 10.74 6.25 16.24
CA ASN A 118 11.06 7.20 15.19
C ASN A 118 10.68 6.65 13.80
N TYR A 119 10.21 7.53 12.92
CA TYR A 119 9.86 7.15 11.54
C TYR A 119 10.14 8.28 10.54
N TYR A 120 10.24 7.89 9.29
CA TYR A 120 10.45 8.79 8.17
C TYR A 120 9.28 8.67 7.18
N ILE A 121 8.59 9.80 6.94
CA ILE A 121 7.53 9.90 5.95
C ILE A 121 8.18 10.34 4.64
N VAL A 122 8.07 9.53 3.61
CA VAL A 122 8.54 9.86 2.26
C VAL A 122 7.34 9.98 1.34
N LEU A 123 7.23 11.12 0.67
CA LEU A 123 6.15 11.42 -0.27
C LEU A 123 6.76 11.79 -1.63
N ILE A 124 6.30 11.14 -2.70
CA ILE A 124 6.71 11.47 -4.07
C ILE A 124 5.51 11.86 -4.93
N TYR A 125 5.79 12.69 -5.92
CA TYR A 125 4.90 12.92 -7.06
C TYR A 125 5.57 12.39 -8.31
N ALA A 126 4.81 11.63 -9.09
CA ALA A 126 5.23 11.07 -10.36
C ALA A 126 4.18 11.28 -11.45
N ALA A 127 4.67 11.45 -12.69
CA ALA A 127 3.84 11.58 -13.87
C ALA A 127 4.29 10.52 -14.88
N TYR A 128 3.52 9.47 -15.02
CA TYR A 128 3.83 8.31 -15.85
C TYR A 128 3.07 8.37 -17.15
N ASP A 129 3.79 8.40 -18.26
CA ASP A 129 3.23 8.27 -19.59
C ASP A 129 2.85 6.80 -19.81
N VAL A 130 1.54 6.53 -19.87
CA VAL A 130 1.01 5.17 -19.98
C VAL A 130 1.16 4.71 -21.43
N PRO A 131 1.99 3.69 -21.74
CA PRO A 131 2.18 3.23 -23.12
C PRO A 131 0.85 2.78 -23.75
N GLY A 132 0.59 3.23 -24.97
CA GLY A 132 -0.54 2.76 -25.76
C GLY A 132 -0.41 1.26 -26.05
N LYS A 133 -1.53 0.55 -26.17
CA LYS A 133 -1.56 -0.83 -26.68
C LYS A 133 -2.07 -0.83 -28.10
N SER A 134 -1.32 -1.44 -29.01
CA SER A 134 -1.79 -1.74 -30.36
C SER A 134 -2.85 -2.86 -30.33
N THR A 135 -3.66 -2.98 -31.37
CA THR A 135 -4.69 -4.02 -31.53
C THR A 135 -4.13 -5.46 -31.49
N ASP A 136 -2.85 -5.64 -31.73
CA ASP A 136 -2.10 -6.89 -31.63
C ASP A 136 -1.42 -7.11 -30.25
N GLY A 137 -1.64 -6.20 -29.30
CA GLY A 137 -1.16 -6.33 -27.92
C GLY A 137 0.30 -5.90 -27.72
N LEU A 138 0.96 -5.34 -28.74
CA LEU A 138 2.30 -4.77 -28.62
C LEU A 138 2.21 -3.38 -27.97
N GLU A 139 3.11 -3.10 -27.04
CA GLU A 139 3.26 -1.76 -26.45
C GLU A 139 3.83 -0.81 -27.49
N MET A 140 3.19 0.36 -27.63
CA MET A 140 3.62 1.43 -28.53
C MET A 140 3.98 2.66 -27.69
N ASP A 141 5.25 2.96 -27.60
CA ASP A 141 5.77 4.09 -26.78
C ASP A 141 5.23 5.45 -27.24
N ASP A 142 4.89 5.61 -28.52
CA ASP A 142 4.49 6.89 -29.12
C ASP A 142 2.96 7.11 -29.21
N ALA A 143 2.12 6.21 -28.71
CA ALA A 143 0.68 6.25 -28.94
C ALA A 143 -0.19 6.59 -27.73
N SER A 144 0.42 7.02 -26.62
CA SER A 144 -0.34 7.33 -25.41
C SER A 144 -0.59 8.81 -25.24
N ASP A 145 -1.89 9.18 -25.21
CA ASP A 145 -2.32 10.53 -24.78
C ASP A 145 -2.63 10.57 -23.27
N THR A 146 -2.35 9.47 -22.53
CA THR A 146 -2.73 9.33 -21.13
C THR A 146 -1.52 9.40 -20.19
N VAL A 147 -1.51 10.40 -19.31
CA VAL A 147 -0.51 10.54 -18.25
C VAL A 147 -1.13 10.18 -16.91
N PHE A 148 -0.60 9.16 -16.24
CA PHE A 148 -1.00 8.81 -14.88
C PHE A 148 -0.20 9.62 -13.87
N LYS A 149 -0.83 10.65 -13.31
CA LYS A 149 -0.27 11.51 -12.26
C LYS A 149 -0.66 10.98 -10.90
N HIS A 150 0.32 10.69 -10.06
CA HIS A 150 0.07 10.09 -8.75
C HIS A 150 1.04 10.55 -7.67
N ILE A 151 0.62 10.38 -6.44
CA ILE A 151 1.47 10.48 -5.25
C ILE A 151 1.63 9.09 -4.64
N LEU A 152 2.83 8.79 -4.16
CA LEU A 152 3.13 7.60 -3.38
C LEU A 152 3.75 8.05 -2.07
N CYS A 153 3.19 7.58 -0.97
CA CYS A 153 3.72 7.79 0.37
C CYS A 153 4.24 6.48 0.94
N SER A 154 5.38 6.54 1.61
CA SER A 154 5.97 5.43 2.36
C SER A 154 6.29 5.90 3.77
N ILE A 155 5.88 5.16 4.79
CA ILE A 155 6.19 5.43 6.19
C ILE A 155 7.16 4.35 6.67
N CYS A 156 8.38 4.76 6.95
CA CYS A 156 9.53 3.90 7.21
C CYS A 156 9.99 4.03 8.65
N PRO A 157 10.18 2.95 9.42
CA PRO A 157 10.85 3.01 10.72
C PRO A 157 12.25 3.60 10.60
N VAL A 158 12.68 4.31 11.63
CA VAL A 158 14.06 4.80 11.72
C VAL A 158 14.67 4.27 13.03
N ASN A 159 15.62 3.36 12.89
CA ASN A 159 16.22 2.65 14.01
C ASN A 159 17.69 3.02 14.20
N LEU A 160 18.10 3.11 15.46
CA LEU A 160 19.51 3.31 15.81
C LEU A 160 20.29 2.01 15.60
N THR A 161 21.35 2.06 14.79
CA THR A 161 22.19 0.89 14.55
C THR A 161 22.83 0.39 15.85
N LYS A 162 23.09 -0.92 15.92
CA LYS A 162 23.79 -1.50 17.07
C LYS A 162 25.24 -1.02 17.12
N GLY A 163 25.74 -0.72 18.33
CA GLY A 163 27.15 -0.49 18.57
C GLY A 163 27.96 -1.75 18.20
N ALA A 164 29.11 -1.56 17.57
CA ALA A 164 29.99 -2.64 17.16
C ALA A 164 31.41 -2.09 16.93
N LEU A 165 32.40 -2.97 16.87
CA LEU A 165 33.69 -2.61 16.30
C LEU A 165 33.61 -2.70 14.79
N SER A 166 34.13 -1.69 14.09
CA SER A 166 34.22 -1.65 12.64
C SER A 166 35.64 -1.34 12.20
N TYR A 167 36.02 -1.91 11.05
CA TYR A 167 37.27 -1.57 10.42
C TYR A 167 37.18 -0.20 9.76
N ASN A 168 38.08 0.70 10.18
CA ASN A 168 38.24 1.99 9.53
C ASN A 168 39.42 1.91 8.52
N PRO A 169 39.15 2.02 7.21
CA PRO A 169 40.19 1.92 6.20
C PRO A 169 41.15 3.11 6.20
N ASP A 170 40.77 4.28 6.71
CA ASP A 170 41.62 5.47 6.74
C ASP A 170 42.70 5.36 7.84
N THR A 171 42.32 4.80 8.96
CA THR A 171 43.26 4.60 10.11
C THR A 171 43.89 3.19 10.16
N ASN A 172 43.37 2.26 9.36
CA ASN A 172 43.72 0.84 9.34
C ASN A 172 43.59 0.19 10.73
N LEU A 173 42.55 0.57 11.48
CA LEU A 173 42.29 0.08 12.86
C LEU A 173 40.86 -0.42 12.98
N MET A 174 40.67 -1.31 14.00
CA MET A 174 39.33 -1.63 14.49
C MET A 174 38.94 -0.58 15.52
N GLU A 175 37.89 0.19 15.21
CA GLU A 175 37.44 1.30 16.04
C GLU A 175 35.97 1.12 16.43
N ASP A 176 35.52 1.86 17.44
CA ASP A 176 34.10 1.89 17.79
C ASP A 176 33.29 2.47 16.66
N ARG A 177 32.27 1.71 16.22
CA ARG A 177 31.35 2.17 15.14
C ARG A 177 30.45 3.27 15.67
N VAL A 178 30.45 4.41 15.00
CA VAL A 178 29.44 5.44 15.22
C VAL A 178 28.04 4.85 14.95
N ARG A 179 27.14 5.06 15.89
CA ARG A 179 25.76 4.60 15.76
C ARG A 179 24.97 5.60 14.92
N ASP A 180 24.40 5.12 13.82
CA ASP A 180 23.61 5.91 12.90
C ASP A 180 22.13 5.59 13.05
N TRP A 181 21.28 6.60 12.84
CA TRP A 181 19.86 6.40 12.64
C TRP A 181 19.60 6.01 11.20
N VAL A 182 19.12 4.80 10.97
CA VAL A 182 18.97 4.21 9.65
C VAL A 182 17.47 4.03 9.33
N VAL A 183 17.08 4.50 8.14
CA VAL A 183 15.74 4.29 7.59
C VAL A 183 15.62 2.85 7.13
N GLU A 184 14.62 2.14 7.63
CA GLU A 184 14.29 0.78 7.24
C GLU A 184 13.21 0.73 6.15
N MET A 185 12.89 -0.47 5.67
CA MET A 185 11.82 -0.67 4.69
C MET A 185 10.45 -0.30 5.27
N PRO A 186 9.53 0.24 4.45
CA PRO A 186 8.27 0.79 4.92
C PRO A 186 7.41 -0.23 5.66
N MET A 187 6.76 0.25 6.70
CA MET A 187 5.72 -0.48 7.43
C MET A 187 4.33 -0.22 6.83
N ASN A 188 4.08 1.02 6.44
CA ASN A 188 2.82 1.44 5.83
C ASN A 188 3.10 2.37 4.66
N GLY A 189 2.10 2.55 3.80
CA GLY A 189 2.16 3.48 2.69
C GLY A 189 0.89 3.46 1.86
N PHE A 190 0.82 4.32 0.85
CA PHE A 190 -0.31 4.34 -0.08
C PHE A 190 0.09 4.92 -1.43
N LEU A 191 -0.66 4.55 -2.45
CA LEU A 191 -0.64 5.14 -3.79
C LEU A 191 -2.00 5.78 -4.07
N PHE A 192 -2.02 7.04 -4.48
CA PHE A 192 -3.23 7.77 -4.86
C PHE A 192 -3.00 8.65 -6.09
N PRO A 193 -3.96 8.70 -7.01
CA PRO A 193 -5.13 7.83 -7.16
C PRO A 193 -4.76 6.39 -7.52
N ALA A 194 -5.73 5.48 -7.51
CA ALA A 194 -5.51 4.12 -8.00
C ALA A 194 -5.30 4.11 -9.53
N PHE A 195 -4.61 3.08 -10.01
CA PHE A 195 -4.35 2.84 -11.43
C PHE A 195 -5.16 1.62 -11.88
N ASN A 196 -6.47 1.81 -12.05
CA ASN A 196 -7.40 0.76 -12.43
C ASN A 196 -7.63 0.78 -13.95
N ASP A 197 -7.61 -0.39 -14.58
CA ASP A 197 -7.74 -0.56 -16.03
C ASP A 197 -6.76 0.33 -16.84
N ARG A 198 -5.57 0.55 -16.28
CA ARG A 198 -4.53 1.45 -16.81
C ARG A 198 -4.99 2.91 -16.96
N ALA A 199 -5.95 3.33 -16.16
CA ALA A 199 -6.48 4.67 -16.09
C ALA A 199 -6.43 5.24 -14.68
N THR A 200 -6.53 6.57 -14.56
CA THR A 200 -6.60 7.25 -13.26
C THR A 200 -7.97 7.04 -12.64
N ASP A 201 -8.00 6.40 -11.48
CA ASP A 201 -9.21 6.20 -10.69
C ASP A 201 -9.12 6.99 -9.37
N VAL A 202 -9.78 8.13 -9.33
CA VAL A 202 -9.75 9.07 -8.19
C VAL A 202 -10.64 8.63 -7.03
N HIS A 203 -11.55 7.68 -7.25
CA HIS A 203 -12.44 7.14 -6.22
C HIS A 203 -11.77 6.07 -5.37
N ASN A 204 -10.62 5.58 -5.82
CA ASN A 204 -9.88 4.51 -5.20
C ASN A 204 -8.42 4.88 -4.92
N MET A 205 -7.86 4.21 -3.93
CA MET A 205 -6.44 4.24 -3.60
C MET A 205 -5.93 2.84 -3.25
N LEU A 206 -4.62 2.64 -3.33
CA LEU A 206 -3.96 1.42 -2.88
C LEU A 206 -3.24 1.69 -1.56
N TYR A 207 -3.64 1.01 -0.50
CA TYR A 207 -2.98 1.05 0.80
C TYR A 207 -2.03 -0.13 0.97
N TYR A 208 -0.86 0.11 1.56
CA TYR A 208 0.13 -0.89 1.88
C TYR A 208 0.31 -1.02 3.40
N SER A 209 0.30 -2.26 3.90
CA SER A 209 0.74 -2.59 5.24
C SER A 209 1.68 -3.80 5.21
N LYS A 210 2.86 -3.68 5.82
CA LYS A 210 3.80 -4.78 5.99
C LYS A 210 3.18 -5.91 6.82
N ASN A 211 2.45 -5.53 7.87
CA ASN A 211 1.67 -6.46 8.69
C ASN A 211 0.17 -6.31 8.40
N PRO A 212 -0.43 -7.23 7.62
CA PRO A 212 -1.84 -7.14 7.24
C PRO A 212 -2.81 -7.21 8.42
N GLU A 213 -2.36 -7.67 9.58
CA GLU A 213 -3.18 -7.76 10.79
C GLU A 213 -3.13 -6.48 11.65
N GLU A 214 -2.13 -5.63 11.39
CA GLU A 214 -1.89 -4.37 12.10
C GLU A 214 -2.08 -3.18 11.16
N ILE A 215 -3.26 -3.08 10.56
CA ILE A 215 -3.63 -1.88 9.80
C ILE A 215 -3.75 -0.69 10.75
N GLN A 216 -3.63 0.52 10.20
CA GLN A 216 -3.73 1.78 10.94
C GLN A 216 -5.14 2.39 10.79
N PRO A 217 -6.14 2.01 11.63
CA PRO A 217 -7.53 2.40 11.40
C PRO A 217 -7.75 3.91 11.44
N GLU A 218 -7.08 4.61 12.38
CA GLU A 218 -7.21 6.07 12.50
C GLU A 218 -6.59 6.80 11.30
N LEU A 219 -5.45 6.30 10.78
CA LEU A 219 -4.84 6.83 9.58
C LEU A 219 -5.76 6.66 8.36
N ILE A 220 -6.38 5.48 8.24
CA ILE A 220 -7.28 5.14 7.14
C ILE A 220 -8.54 6.01 7.18
N ASP A 221 -9.17 6.14 8.35
CA ASP A 221 -10.40 6.89 8.52
C ASP A 221 -10.18 8.41 8.44
N GLN A 222 -9.23 8.94 9.22
CA GLN A 222 -9.07 10.38 9.42
C GLN A 222 -8.20 11.07 8.36
N VAL A 223 -7.23 10.36 7.78
CA VAL A 223 -6.33 10.95 6.76
C VAL A 223 -6.77 10.61 5.35
N PHE A 224 -7.18 9.37 5.12
CA PHE A 224 -7.59 8.92 3.79
C PHE A 224 -9.10 9.00 3.60
N GLY A 225 -9.90 8.98 4.68
CA GLY A 225 -11.35 8.99 4.58
C GLY A 225 -11.91 7.78 3.85
N ALA A 226 -11.23 6.66 3.97
CA ALA A 226 -11.64 5.41 3.36
C ALA A 226 -12.26 4.46 4.39
N GLY A 227 -13.09 3.55 3.94
CA GLY A 227 -13.65 2.51 4.80
C GLY A 227 -12.54 1.60 5.35
N ILE A 228 -12.60 1.27 6.64
CA ILE A 228 -11.61 0.36 7.26
C ILE A 228 -11.77 -1.03 6.63
N PRO A 229 -10.74 -1.54 5.95
CA PRO A 229 -10.83 -2.84 5.30
C PRO A 229 -10.89 -3.96 6.34
N VAL A 230 -11.64 -5.01 6.02
CA VAL A 230 -11.70 -6.21 6.86
C VAL A 230 -10.40 -6.99 6.69
N THR A 231 -9.63 -7.16 7.76
CA THR A 231 -8.37 -7.91 7.71
C THR A 231 -8.58 -9.39 7.39
N ALA A 232 -7.59 -10.07 6.83
CA ALA A 232 -7.68 -11.51 6.55
C ALA A 232 -8.02 -12.34 7.79
N LYS A 233 -7.55 -11.93 8.97
CA LYS A 233 -7.91 -12.55 10.26
C LYS A 233 -9.39 -12.35 10.61
N SER A 234 -9.89 -11.12 10.45
CA SER A 234 -11.30 -10.82 10.67
C SER A 234 -12.20 -11.52 9.66
N GLN A 235 -11.77 -11.59 8.37
CA GLN A 235 -12.48 -12.34 7.34
C GLN A 235 -12.57 -13.81 7.69
N LYS A 236 -11.46 -14.42 8.16
CA LYS A 236 -11.46 -15.79 8.64
C LYS A 236 -12.40 -15.99 9.84
N GLN A 237 -12.36 -15.08 10.82
CA GLN A 237 -13.26 -15.16 11.99
C GLN A 237 -14.73 -15.04 11.59
N ILE A 238 -15.07 -14.16 10.65
CA ILE A 238 -16.43 -14.03 10.11
C ILE A 238 -16.84 -15.33 9.40
N PHE A 239 -15.95 -15.87 8.56
CA PHE A 239 -16.19 -17.14 7.87
C PHE A 239 -16.42 -18.27 8.87
N ASP A 240 -15.52 -18.43 9.85
CA ASP A 240 -15.61 -19.45 10.89
C ASP A 240 -16.91 -19.31 11.71
N ALA A 241 -17.33 -18.07 12.01
CA ALA A 241 -18.59 -17.80 12.72
C ALA A 241 -19.82 -18.17 11.88
N VAL A 242 -19.84 -17.83 10.58
CA VAL A 242 -20.94 -18.21 9.67
C VAL A 242 -21.03 -19.73 9.52
N VAL A 243 -19.87 -20.40 9.40
CA VAL A 243 -19.81 -21.86 9.34
C VAL A 243 -20.34 -22.48 10.62
N ALA A 244 -19.90 -21.99 11.79
CA ALA A 244 -20.37 -22.49 13.09
C ALA A 244 -21.86 -22.23 13.31
N GLU A 245 -22.39 -21.06 12.93
CA GLU A 245 -23.81 -20.71 13.01
C GLU A 245 -24.67 -21.65 12.14
N THR A 246 -24.16 -22.05 10.96
CA THR A 246 -24.93 -22.86 10.00
C THR A 246 -24.81 -24.36 10.28
N LEU A 247 -23.68 -24.84 10.82
CA LEU A 247 -23.46 -26.28 11.04
C LEU A 247 -23.87 -26.76 12.44
N GLY A 248 -24.06 -25.84 13.42
CA GLY A 248 -24.34 -26.20 14.78
C GLY A 248 -23.23 -27.00 15.49
N GLU A 249 -23.54 -27.57 16.68
CA GLU A 249 -22.57 -28.35 17.47
C GLU A 249 -22.28 -29.77 16.91
N ASP A 250 -23.16 -30.31 16.07
CA ASP A 250 -23.06 -31.66 15.48
C ASP A 250 -22.47 -31.65 14.05
N CYS A 251 -21.40 -30.89 13.84
CA CYS A 251 -20.74 -30.81 12.54
C CYS A 251 -20.17 -32.16 12.11
N ALA A 252 -20.80 -32.82 11.12
CA ALA A 252 -20.28 -34.04 10.54
C ALA A 252 -18.95 -33.76 9.81
N TYR A 253 -17.89 -34.50 10.11
CA TYR A 253 -16.57 -34.39 9.47
C TYR A 253 -16.64 -34.37 7.93
N GLU A 254 -17.61 -35.10 7.35
CA GLU A 254 -17.84 -35.14 5.91
C GLU A 254 -18.26 -33.80 5.34
N VAL A 255 -19.06 -32.99 6.06
CA VAL A 255 -19.48 -31.66 5.61
C VAL A 255 -18.29 -30.69 5.59
N VAL A 256 -17.42 -30.74 6.61
CA VAL A 256 -16.20 -29.92 6.66
C VAL A 256 -15.25 -30.27 5.53
N ARG A 257 -15.09 -31.55 5.24
CA ARG A 257 -14.26 -32.04 4.15
C ARG A 257 -14.81 -31.59 2.79
N ASN A 258 -16.11 -31.78 2.56
CA ASN A 258 -16.75 -31.34 1.31
C ASN A 258 -16.68 -29.81 1.14
N LEU A 259 -16.81 -29.05 2.23
CA LEU A 259 -16.65 -27.61 2.22
C LEU A 259 -15.23 -27.21 1.79
N HIS A 260 -14.22 -27.88 2.35
CA HIS A 260 -12.82 -27.66 1.98
C HIS A 260 -12.58 -27.95 0.49
N ASP A 261 -13.10 -29.08 0.00
CA ASP A 261 -12.92 -29.50 -1.39
C ASP A 261 -13.64 -28.55 -2.35
N ASN A 262 -14.88 -28.10 -2.03
CA ASN A 262 -15.61 -27.10 -2.82
C ASN A 262 -14.91 -25.73 -2.83
N LEU A 263 -14.34 -25.28 -1.70
CA LEU A 263 -13.54 -24.04 -1.63
C LEU A 263 -12.28 -24.16 -2.48
N TYR A 264 -11.61 -25.30 -2.44
CA TYR A 264 -10.41 -25.53 -3.23
C TYR A 264 -10.72 -25.49 -4.73
N GLU A 265 -11.82 -26.10 -5.18
CA GLU A 265 -12.27 -26.02 -6.57
C GLU A 265 -12.53 -24.57 -6.98
N MET A 266 -13.25 -23.79 -6.18
CA MET A 266 -13.51 -22.38 -6.45
C MET A 266 -12.22 -21.56 -6.53
N MET A 267 -11.25 -21.84 -5.67
CA MET A 267 -9.93 -21.17 -5.70
C MET A 267 -9.14 -21.54 -6.97
N GLU A 268 -9.17 -22.79 -7.41
CA GLU A 268 -8.48 -23.22 -8.64
C GLU A 268 -9.18 -22.62 -9.88
N GLU A 269 -10.50 -22.55 -9.92
CA GLU A 269 -11.24 -21.89 -11.01
C GLU A 269 -10.96 -20.38 -11.06
N HIS A 270 -10.75 -19.74 -9.90
CA HIS A 270 -10.47 -18.31 -9.79
C HIS A 270 -8.98 -17.96 -9.99
N LYS A 271 -8.09 -18.93 -10.09
CA LYS A 271 -6.63 -18.76 -10.10
C LYS A 271 -6.11 -17.87 -11.23
N GLU A 272 -6.76 -17.94 -12.38
CA GLU A 272 -6.44 -17.11 -13.56
C GLU A 272 -7.06 -15.69 -13.47
N ASN A 273 -8.00 -15.47 -12.54
CA ASN A 273 -8.61 -14.17 -12.36
C ASN A 273 -7.65 -13.25 -11.58
N PRO A 274 -7.37 -12.03 -12.08
CA PRO A 274 -6.53 -11.06 -11.38
C PRO A 274 -7.17 -10.49 -10.09
N GLU A 275 -8.49 -10.60 -9.93
CA GLU A 275 -9.23 -10.14 -8.75
C GLU A 275 -9.19 -11.16 -7.62
N PRO A 276 -9.18 -10.73 -6.34
CA PRO A 276 -9.33 -11.66 -5.22
C PRO A 276 -10.69 -12.37 -5.28
N LEU A 277 -10.74 -13.62 -4.84
CA LEU A 277 -12.00 -14.34 -4.68
C LEU A 277 -12.77 -13.74 -3.48
N GLU A 278 -13.90 -13.11 -3.75
CA GLU A 278 -14.79 -12.56 -2.73
C GLU A 278 -16.01 -13.45 -2.55
N LEU A 279 -16.31 -13.82 -1.31
CA LEU A 279 -17.47 -14.63 -0.96
C LEU A 279 -18.43 -13.79 -0.10
N SER A 280 -19.62 -13.54 -0.60
CA SER A 280 -20.69 -12.95 0.22
C SER A 280 -21.20 -13.95 1.27
N LYS A 281 -21.90 -13.45 2.30
CA LYS A 281 -22.58 -14.33 3.28
C LYS A 281 -23.53 -15.33 2.61
N MET A 282 -24.19 -14.94 1.51
CA MET A 282 -25.05 -15.82 0.72
C MET A 282 -24.28 -16.90 -0.03
N ASP A 283 -23.08 -16.58 -0.53
CA ASP A 283 -22.26 -17.54 -1.23
C ASP A 283 -21.71 -18.60 -0.27
N VAL A 284 -21.31 -18.18 0.93
CA VAL A 284 -20.88 -19.09 2.00
C VAL A 284 -22.02 -20.03 2.40
N LYS A 285 -23.27 -19.52 2.56
CA LYS A 285 -24.43 -20.37 2.85
C LYS A 285 -24.69 -21.40 1.74
N LYS A 286 -24.73 -20.98 0.46
CA LYS A 286 -24.89 -21.89 -0.68
C LYS A 286 -23.78 -22.95 -0.72
N LEU A 287 -22.54 -22.55 -0.40
CA LEU A 287 -21.42 -23.46 -0.36
C LEU A 287 -21.58 -24.52 0.74
N LEU A 288 -22.09 -24.12 1.91
CA LEU A 288 -22.40 -25.02 3.02
C LEU A 288 -23.53 -26.00 2.67
N GLU A 289 -24.62 -25.51 2.06
CA GLU A 289 -25.72 -26.35 1.55
C GLU A 289 -25.20 -27.37 0.51
N LYS A 290 -24.38 -26.95 -0.45
CA LYS A 290 -23.72 -27.83 -1.44
C LYS A 290 -22.81 -28.85 -0.76
N SER A 291 -22.24 -28.53 0.37
CA SER A 291 -21.36 -29.41 1.14
C SER A 291 -22.09 -30.41 2.02
N GLY A 292 -23.43 -30.33 2.08
CA GLY A 292 -24.29 -31.27 2.81
C GLY A 292 -24.75 -30.75 4.18
N ALA A 293 -24.63 -29.47 4.46
CA ALA A 293 -25.27 -28.86 5.62
C ALA A 293 -26.80 -28.85 5.40
N SER A 294 -27.58 -29.41 6.36
CA SER A 294 -29.02 -29.32 6.34
C SER A 294 -29.49 -27.97 6.85
N GLU A 295 -30.45 -27.33 6.14
CA GLU A 295 -31.22 -26.24 6.73
C GLU A 295 -32.03 -26.78 7.88
N GLU A 296 -31.75 -26.42 9.13
CA GLU A 296 -32.72 -26.44 10.24
C GLU A 296 -33.10 -24.99 10.59
#